data_97fd71c69ba4b3049898adc9b337cc36
#
_entry.id   97fd71c69ba4b3049898adc9b337cc36
#
_cell.length_a   1.000
_cell.length_b   1.000
_cell.length_c   1.000
_cell.angle_alpha   90.00
_cell.angle_beta   90.00
_cell.angle_gamma   90.00
#
_symmetry.space_group_name_H-M   'P 1'
#
loop_
_entity.id
_entity.type
_entity.pdbx_description
1 polymer ?
#
loop_
_entity_poly.entity_id
_entity_poly.type
_entity_poly.pdbx_seq_one_letter_code
_entity_poly.pdbx_strand_id
1 'polypeptide(L)'
;MSTEIMSENFATEVGTDLIDVSRMYESLRYNDYSVENGLGEIVDNAVEAGAREIRIDFEKKTVKLGKRQSEEIVSITVADNGVGMGEDIISKCLKLGCSMREHKNGRLGIGKFGVGMTLGGISLARKIEVYSRDDESRDFLYTYIDLDEIKAGKTIISTPIKKDIPDAYKDFYEENTGTLVVLSNCDRMDGTGRRIDSNEFNGLIANYLGRTYRKFIETGLKIYLDNRIVYLHDPLYMAGPTQFDTKETQDPKAQLYSEYAFDWDIPGRPGEKATIRIKLSLLPLEWRANIGDGGNNEAKKRKIDQNEGVSILR
;
A
#
# COMPACT_ATOMS: atom_id res chain seq x y z
N MET A 1 7.22 -55.56 -8.71
CA MET A 1 8.25 -54.71 -9.28
C MET A 1 8.34 -53.44 -8.46
N SER A 2 9.35 -53.38 -7.61
CA SER A 2 9.57 -52.30 -6.64
C SER A 2 10.18 -51.12 -7.35
N THR A 3 9.54 -49.99 -7.29
CA THR A 3 10.08 -48.74 -7.78
C THR A 3 10.98 -48.16 -6.68
N GLU A 4 12.28 -48.40 -6.82
CA GLU A 4 13.30 -47.74 -6.02
C GLU A 4 13.28 -46.24 -6.36
N ILE A 5 12.87 -45.42 -5.38
CA ILE A 5 13.08 -43.97 -5.39
C ILE A 5 14.57 -43.77 -5.13
N MET A 6 15.30 -43.40 -6.18
CA MET A 6 16.69 -42.96 -6.06
C MET A 6 16.69 -41.67 -5.22
N SER A 7 17.03 -41.79 -3.94
CA SER A 7 17.49 -40.67 -3.15
C SER A 7 18.87 -40.27 -3.68
N GLU A 8 18.94 -39.26 -4.55
CA GLU A 8 20.19 -38.61 -4.87
C GLU A 8 20.78 -38.03 -3.58
N ASN A 9 21.82 -38.65 -3.08
CA ASN A 9 22.69 -38.10 -2.08
C ASN A 9 23.37 -36.87 -2.69
N PHE A 10 22.85 -35.69 -2.44
CA PHE A 10 23.65 -34.49 -2.56
C PHE A 10 24.79 -34.61 -1.53
N ALA A 11 25.94 -35.06 -2.02
CA ALA A 11 27.18 -34.97 -1.28
C ALA A 11 27.30 -33.53 -0.77
N THR A 12 27.78 -33.35 0.46
CA THR A 12 28.09 -32.03 1.04
C THR A 12 29.15 -31.39 0.15
N GLU A 13 28.70 -30.68 -0.90
CA GLU A 13 29.59 -29.83 -1.68
C GLU A 13 30.08 -28.71 -0.75
N VAL A 14 31.39 -28.59 -0.63
CA VAL A 14 32.02 -27.43 0.00
C VAL A 14 31.83 -26.28 -0.99
N GLY A 15 30.77 -25.53 -0.81
CA GLY A 15 30.38 -24.43 -1.68
C GLY A 15 30.22 -23.14 -0.89
N THR A 16 29.96 -22.06 -1.60
CA THR A 16 29.57 -20.76 -1.02
C THR A 16 28.06 -20.61 -1.16
N ASP A 17 27.40 -20.03 -0.15
CA ASP A 17 25.97 -19.71 -0.20
C ASP A 17 25.66 -18.88 -1.44
N LEU A 18 24.60 -19.25 -2.16
CA LEU A 18 24.12 -18.52 -3.34
C LEU A 18 23.68 -17.09 -3.02
N ILE A 19 23.27 -16.84 -1.76
CA ILE A 19 22.69 -15.57 -1.34
C ILE A 19 23.30 -15.17 0.01
N ASP A 20 23.92 -13.99 0.03
CA ASP A 20 24.16 -13.24 1.27
C ASP A 20 22.88 -12.50 1.64
N VAL A 21 22.12 -13.03 2.60
CA VAL A 21 20.82 -12.51 3.00
C VAL A 21 20.89 -11.06 3.43
N SER A 22 21.92 -10.68 4.19
CA SER A 22 22.09 -9.31 4.68
C SER A 22 22.28 -8.32 3.54
N ARG A 23 23.19 -8.62 2.63
CA ARG A 23 23.45 -7.78 1.45
C ARG A 23 22.27 -7.74 0.49
N MET A 24 21.55 -8.85 0.35
CA MET A 24 20.34 -8.91 -0.46
C MET A 24 19.27 -7.94 0.08
N TYR A 25 18.96 -7.99 1.39
CA TYR A 25 17.96 -7.10 1.98
C TYR A 25 18.40 -5.63 1.90
N GLU A 26 19.66 -5.30 2.15
CA GLU A 26 20.17 -3.93 1.97
C GLU A 26 20.07 -3.49 0.52
N SER A 27 20.38 -4.34 -0.47
CA SER A 27 20.22 -4.01 -1.89
C SER A 27 18.76 -3.78 -2.28
N LEU A 28 17.84 -4.62 -1.78
CA LEU A 28 16.40 -4.49 -2.04
C LEU A 28 15.79 -3.22 -1.46
N ARG A 29 16.37 -2.63 -0.42
CA ARG A 29 15.95 -1.32 0.11
C ARG A 29 16.20 -0.17 -0.86
N TYR A 30 17.21 -0.28 -1.72
CA TYR A 30 17.56 0.74 -2.71
C TYR A 30 16.80 0.56 -4.03
N ASN A 31 15.58 0.03 -3.96
CA ASN A 31 14.66 0.02 -5.08
C ASN A 31 14.07 1.44 -5.28
N ASP A 32 13.40 1.65 -6.42
CA ASP A 32 12.76 2.92 -6.78
C ASP A 32 11.37 3.12 -6.11
N TYR A 33 11.12 2.49 -4.95
CA TYR A 33 9.87 2.71 -4.23
C TYR A 33 9.83 4.12 -3.63
N SER A 34 8.84 4.88 -4.04
CA SER A 34 8.45 6.08 -3.28
C SER A 34 7.73 5.67 -1.99
N VAL A 35 7.57 6.61 -1.06
CA VAL A 35 6.85 6.33 0.20
C VAL A 35 5.42 5.88 -0.07
N GLU A 36 4.76 6.51 -1.04
CA GLU A 36 3.40 6.18 -1.45
C GLU A 36 3.32 4.75 -2.01
N ASN A 37 4.28 4.34 -2.82
CA ASN A 37 4.31 2.99 -3.38
C ASN A 37 4.56 1.95 -2.29
N GLY A 38 5.49 2.22 -1.36
CA GLY A 38 5.76 1.33 -0.23
C GLY A 38 4.54 1.14 0.67
N LEU A 39 3.81 2.22 0.97
CA LEU A 39 2.53 2.14 1.68
C LEU A 39 1.44 1.45 0.86
N GLY A 40 1.42 1.70 -0.45
CA GLY A 40 0.49 1.07 -1.38
C GLY A 40 0.53 -0.45 -1.31
N GLU A 41 1.71 -1.06 -1.23
CA GLU A 41 1.87 -2.51 -1.11
C GLU A 41 1.18 -3.09 0.15
N ILE A 42 1.18 -2.32 1.25
CA ILE A 42 0.52 -2.75 2.49
C ILE A 42 -0.98 -2.57 2.36
N VAL A 43 -1.43 -1.45 1.80
CA VAL A 43 -2.86 -1.16 1.57
C VAL A 43 -3.46 -2.14 0.56
N ASP A 44 -2.72 -2.52 -0.48
CA ASP A 44 -3.14 -3.55 -1.44
C ASP A 44 -3.45 -4.88 -0.75
N ASN A 45 -2.62 -5.31 0.21
CA ASN A 45 -2.88 -6.51 0.99
C ASN A 45 -4.15 -6.38 1.85
N ALA A 46 -4.39 -5.22 2.47
CA ALA A 46 -5.61 -4.97 3.23
C ALA A 46 -6.86 -5.01 2.34
N VAL A 47 -6.81 -4.39 1.15
CA VAL A 47 -7.90 -4.43 0.16
C VAL A 47 -8.17 -5.86 -0.30
N GLU A 48 -7.12 -6.64 -0.57
CA GLU A 48 -7.28 -8.05 -0.96
C GLU A 48 -7.79 -8.94 0.17
N ALA A 49 -7.49 -8.59 1.43
CA ALA A 49 -8.07 -9.24 2.61
C ALA A 49 -9.55 -8.86 2.84
N GLY A 50 -10.13 -8.04 1.95
CA GLY A 50 -11.53 -7.63 2.02
C GLY A 50 -11.81 -6.59 3.10
N ALA A 51 -10.81 -5.83 3.53
CA ALA A 51 -10.98 -4.77 4.50
C ALA A 51 -12.03 -3.74 4.05
N ARG A 52 -12.83 -3.27 4.98
CA ARG A 52 -13.78 -2.18 4.79
C ARG A 52 -13.31 -0.87 5.43
N GLU A 53 -12.37 -0.98 6.34
CA GLU A 53 -11.73 0.14 6.98
C GLU A 53 -10.23 -0.09 7.12
N ILE A 54 -9.44 0.91 6.73
CA ILE A 54 -7.98 0.92 6.86
C ILE A 54 -7.60 2.22 7.58
N ARG A 55 -6.77 2.11 8.61
CA ARG A 55 -6.22 3.25 9.36
C ARG A 55 -4.72 3.29 9.17
N ILE A 56 -4.20 4.46 8.82
CA ILE A 56 -2.77 4.71 8.66
C ILE A 56 -2.41 5.85 9.59
N ASP A 57 -1.54 5.59 10.54
CA ASP A 57 -1.13 6.55 11.56
C ASP A 57 0.39 6.74 11.53
N PHE A 58 0.84 7.98 11.71
CA PHE A 58 2.24 8.36 11.71
C PHE A 58 2.67 8.80 13.11
N GLU A 59 3.64 8.08 13.68
CA GLU A 59 4.34 8.57 14.87
C GLU A 59 5.43 9.54 14.44
N LYS A 60 5.38 10.75 15.03
CA LYS A 60 6.27 11.86 14.69
C LYS A 60 7.14 12.24 15.87
N LYS A 61 8.41 12.54 15.57
CA LYS A 61 9.37 13.05 16.56
C LYS A 61 9.85 14.43 16.14
N THR A 62 9.77 15.37 17.07
CA THR A 62 10.33 16.72 16.86
C THR A 62 11.86 16.66 16.90
N VAL A 63 12.50 17.12 15.83
CA VAL A 63 13.95 17.24 15.74
C VAL A 63 14.35 18.71 15.56
N LYS A 64 15.44 19.11 16.22
CA LYS A 64 15.98 20.47 16.10
C LYS A 64 17.02 20.53 14.99
N LEU A 65 16.80 21.36 13.99
CA LEU A 65 17.70 21.68 12.89
C LEU A 65 18.24 23.10 13.06
N GLY A 66 19.25 23.25 13.88
CA GLY A 66 19.76 24.58 14.26
C GLY A 66 18.67 25.40 15.00
N LYS A 67 18.20 26.48 14.38
CA LYS A 67 17.12 27.33 14.94
C LYS A 67 15.71 26.91 14.53
N ARG A 68 15.56 25.93 13.65
CA ARG A 68 14.25 25.41 13.19
C ARG A 68 13.91 24.10 13.87
N GLN A 69 12.62 23.89 14.13
CA GLN A 69 12.07 22.60 14.52
C GLN A 69 11.45 21.96 13.27
N SER A 70 11.66 20.66 13.12
CA SER A 70 11.04 19.83 12.08
C SER A 70 10.48 18.58 12.73
N GLU A 71 9.44 18.02 12.15
CA GLU A 71 8.90 16.73 12.56
C GLU A 71 9.44 15.64 11.61
N GLU A 72 9.93 14.55 12.19
CA GLU A 72 10.34 13.35 11.46
C GLU A 72 9.36 12.23 11.79
N ILE A 73 8.93 11.49 10.77
CA ILE A 73 8.16 10.27 10.95
C ILE A 73 9.13 9.17 11.36
N VAL A 74 8.88 8.57 12.52
CA VAL A 74 9.74 7.52 13.10
C VAL A 74 9.08 6.14 13.04
N SER A 75 7.74 6.10 12.94
CA SER A 75 6.98 4.87 12.78
C SER A 75 5.74 5.12 11.95
N ILE A 76 5.31 4.09 11.23
CA ILE A 76 4.05 4.06 10.48
C ILE A 76 3.29 2.82 10.90
N THR A 77 2.02 2.99 11.23
CA THR A 77 1.13 1.88 11.54
C THR A 77 0.01 1.82 10.52
N VAL A 78 -0.24 0.64 9.97
CA VAL A 78 -1.36 0.36 9.07
C VAL A 78 -2.22 -0.72 9.69
N ALA A 79 -3.45 -0.38 10.04
CA ALA A 79 -4.44 -1.29 10.62
C ALA A 79 -5.58 -1.52 9.62
N ASP A 80 -5.98 -2.77 9.41
CA ASP A 80 -7.11 -3.14 8.58
C ASP A 80 -8.06 -4.09 9.30
N ASN A 81 -9.33 -4.07 8.94
CA ASN A 81 -10.36 -4.99 9.44
C ASN A 81 -10.74 -6.07 8.39
N GLY A 82 -9.76 -6.55 7.65
CA GLY A 82 -9.93 -7.68 6.73
C GLY A 82 -10.06 -9.02 7.45
N VAL A 83 -9.97 -10.11 6.69
CA VAL A 83 -10.10 -11.46 7.24
C VAL A 83 -8.97 -11.90 8.17
N GLY A 84 -7.86 -11.16 8.19
CA GLY A 84 -6.68 -11.52 8.97
C GLY A 84 -5.93 -12.74 8.44
N MET A 85 -4.98 -13.24 9.24
CA MET A 85 -4.10 -14.36 8.89
C MET A 85 -4.01 -15.34 10.05
N GLY A 86 -4.30 -16.61 9.79
CA GLY A 86 -3.99 -17.71 10.69
C GLY A 86 -2.49 -18.07 10.67
N GLU A 87 -2.09 -19.01 11.54
CA GLU A 87 -0.68 -19.36 11.79
C GLU A 87 0.09 -19.74 10.52
N ASP A 88 -0.53 -20.52 9.63
CA ASP A 88 0.11 -20.97 8.38
C ASP A 88 0.45 -19.82 7.43
N ILE A 89 -0.35 -18.76 7.44
CA ILE A 89 -0.18 -17.60 6.56
C ILE A 89 0.79 -16.61 7.19
N ILE A 90 0.58 -16.22 8.46
CA ILE A 90 1.41 -15.23 9.12
C ILE A 90 2.86 -15.68 9.26
N SER A 91 3.12 -17.00 9.42
CA SER A 91 4.47 -17.56 9.47
C SER A 91 5.30 -17.29 8.21
N LYS A 92 4.66 -16.98 7.10
CA LYS A 92 5.29 -16.80 5.78
C LYS A 92 5.05 -15.42 5.17
N CYS A 93 4.23 -14.57 5.81
CA CYS A 93 3.79 -13.30 5.23
C CYS A 93 4.94 -12.31 4.94
N LEU A 94 6.05 -12.41 5.67
CA LEU A 94 7.26 -11.60 5.48
C LEU A 94 8.36 -12.32 4.69
N LYS A 95 8.12 -13.56 4.26
CA LYS A 95 9.10 -14.32 3.47
C LYS A 95 9.09 -13.83 2.02
N LEU A 96 10.25 -13.42 1.52
CA LEU A 96 10.40 -13.01 0.13
C LEU A 96 10.13 -14.19 -0.84
N GLY A 97 9.33 -13.92 -1.87
CA GLY A 97 9.02 -14.91 -2.91
C GLY A 97 8.00 -15.98 -2.48
N CYS A 98 7.33 -15.80 -1.33
CA CYS A 98 6.28 -16.70 -0.87
C CYS A 98 4.92 -16.11 -1.20
N SER A 99 4.31 -16.54 -2.31
CA SER A 99 2.91 -16.21 -2.61
C SER A 99 2.03 -17.32 -2.04
N MET A 100 1.25 -17.01 -1.00
CA MET A 100 0.29 -17.94 -0.37
C MET A 100 -1.03 -18.02 -1.15
N ARG A 101 -1.10 -17.38 -2.30
CA ARG A 101 -2.34 -17.30 -3.08
C ARG A 101 -2.43 -18.47 -4.04
N GLU A 102 -3.24 -19.45 -3.70
CA GLU A 102 -3.76 -20.38 -4.68
C GLU A 102 -4.59 -19.58 -5.69
N HIS A 103 -4.39 -19.87 -6.97
CA HIS A 103 -5.18 -19.29 -8.06
C HIS A 103 -6.65 -19.76 -7.98
N LYS A 104 -7.43 -19.24 -7.02
CA LYS A 104 -8.87 -19.45 -7.01
C LYS A 104 -9.46 -18.70 -8.20
N ASN A 105 -9.87 -19.47 -9.22
CA ASN A 105 -10.60 -19.00 -10.40
C ASN A 105 -9.85 -18.13 -11.42
N GLY A 106 -8.54 -18.28 -11.58
CA GLY A 106 -7.82 -17.62 -12.69
C GLY A 106 -7.72 -16.08 -12.61
N ARG A 107 -8.21 -15.46 -11.53
CA ARG A 107 -8.01 -14.03 -11.27
C ARG A 107 -6.70 -13.86 -10.51
N LEU A 108 -5.75 -13.19 -11.14
CA LEU A 108 -4.51 -12.73 -10.51
C LEU A 108 -4.91 -11.67 -9.45
N GLY A 109 -4.58 -11.90 -8.18
CA GLY A 109 -4.63 -10.86 -7.15
C GLY A 109 -3.70 -9.68 -7.50
N ILE A 110 -3.83 -8.55 -6.80
CA ILE A 110 -2.99 -7.36 -7.01
C ILE A 110 -1.50 -7.71 -6.80
N GLY A 111 -1.19 -8.56 -5.81
CA GLY A 111 0.19 -9.01 -5.50
C GLY A 111 0.61 -10.30 -6.20
N LYS A 112 1.37 -10.19 -7.29
CA LYS A 112 1.74 -11.34 -8.14
C LYS A 112 2.86 -12.22 -7.57
N PHE A 113 3.81 -11.67 -6.83
CA PHE A 113 5.09 -12.33 -6.50
C PHE A 113 5.28 -12.65 -5.02
N GLY A 114 4.35 -12.26 -4.12
CA GLY A 114 4.46 -12.49 -2.68
C GLY A 114 5.68 -11.78 -2.05
N VAL A 115 6.02 -10.59 -2.53
CA VAL A 115 7.15 -9.80 -2.04
C VAL A 115 6.73 -8.38 -1.62
N GLY A 116 5.52 -7.94 -2.00
CA GLY A 116 5.09 -6.54 -1.91
C GLY A 116 5.20 -5.97 -0.50
N MET A 117 4.59 -6.60 0.49
CA MET A 117 4.60 -6.12 1.88
C MET A 117 6.03 -6.00 2.42
N THR A 118 6.87 -6.99 2.17
CA THR A 118 8.25 -6.99 2.66
C THR A 118 9.08 -5.92 1.94
N LEU A 119 9.01 -5.84 0.60
CA LEU A 119 9.75 -4.82 -0.16
C LEU A 119 9.25 -3.41 0.14
N GLY A 120 7.94 -3.20 0.18
CA GLY A 120 7.34 -1.92 0.55
C GLY A 120 7.76 -1.51 1.97
N GLY A 121 7.66 -2.43 2.94
CA GLY A 121 8.01 -2.15 4.32
C GLY A 121 9.50 -1.82 4.52
N ILE A 122 10.44 -2.64 3.97
CA ILE A 122 11.88 -2.37 4.11
C ILE A 122 12.35 -1.15 3.32
N SER A 123 11.61 -0.73 2.29
CA SER A 123 11.92 0.51 1.58
C SER A 123 11.73 1.76 2.46
N LEU A 124 10.87 1.67 3.47
CA LEU A 124 10.50 2.77 4.37
C LEU A 124 11.17 2.68 5.75
N ALA A 125 11.30 1.47 6.30
CA ALA A 125 11.68 1.23 7.68
C ALA A 125 12.71 0.12 7.81
N ARG A 126 13.38 0.09 8.97
CA ARG A 126 14.35 -0.97 9.29
C ARG A 126 13.69 -2.18 9.94
N LYS A 127 12.49 -2.03 10.52
CA LYS A 127 11.75 -3.11 11.16
C LYS A 127 10.30 -3.13 10.69
N ILE A 128 9.81 -4.33 10.37
CA ILE A 128 8.41 -4.60 10.04
C ILE A 128 7.89 -5.57 11.08
N GLU A 129 6.84 -5.18 11.78
CA GLU A 129 6.12 -6.01 12.74
C GLU A 129 4.70 -6.25 12.20
N VAL A 130 4.24 -7.49 12.28
CA VAL A 130 2.90 -7.89 11.83
C VAL A 130 2.17 -8.58 12.95
N TYR A 131 1.01 -8.05 13.30
CA TYR A 131 0.05 -8.67 14.18
C TYR A 131 -1.18 -9.03 13.33
N SER A 132 -1.68 -10.23 13.46
CA SER A 132 -2.88 -10.62 12.72
C SER A 132 -3.75 -11.58 13.51
N ARG A 133 -5.06 -11.45 13.31
CA ARG A 133 -6.08 -12.30 13.92
C ARG A 133 -7.17 -12.61 12.89
N ASP A 134 -7.39 -13.88 12.62
CA ASP A 134 -8.51 -14.37 11.82
C ASP A 134 -9.75 -14.66 12.68
N ASP A 135 -10.82 -15.13 12.07
CA ASP A 135 -12.08 -15.47 12.75
C ASP A 135 -12.01 -16.77 13.58
N GLU A 136 -11.00 -17.60 13.36
CA GLU A 136 -10.77 -18.82 14.13
C GLU A 136 -9.95 -18.55 15.41
N SER A 137 -9.26 -17.41 15.47
CA SER A 137 -8.32 -17.08 16.53
C SER A 137 -8.90 -16.05 17.51
N ARG A 138 -8.67 -16.27 18.84
CA ARG A 138 -9.01 -15.26 19.86
C ARG A 138 -7.91 -14.24 20.06
N ASP A 139 -6.66 -14.66 19.93
CA ASP A 139 -5.47 -13.88 20.22
C ASP A 139 -4.81 -13.42 18.91
N PHE A 140 -4.14 -12.28 18.95
CA PHE A 140 -3.28 -11.87 17.84
C PHE A 140 -2.01 -12.72 17.80
N LEU A 141 -1.69 -13.21 16.61
CA LEU A 141 -0.39 -13.78 16.29
C LEU A 141 0.55 -12.66 15.83
N TYR A 142 1.80 -12.79 16.16
CA TYR A 142 2.84 -11.80 15.89
C TYR A 142 4.05 -12.42 15.21
N THR A 143 4.55 -11.75 14.18
CA THR A 143 5.83 -12.02 13.55
C THR A 143 6.53 -10.73 13.17
N TYR A 144 7.83 -10.77 12.89
CA TYR A 144 8.58 -9.60 12.48
C TYR A 144 9.84 -9.94 11.70
N ILE A 145 10.35 -8.95 10.98
CA ILE A 145 11.72 -8.88 10.50
C ILE A 145 12.36 -7.58 10.97
N ASP A 146 13.65 -7.65 11.32
CA ASP A 146 14.47 -6.52 11.70
C ASP A 146 15.79 -6.58 10.92
N LEU A 147 16.06 -5.53 10.14
CA LEU A 147 17.25 -5.48 9.28
C LEU A 147 18.55 -5.42 10.07
N ASP A 148 18.53 -4.90 11.30
CA ASP A 148 19.70 -4.88 12.16
C ASP A 148 20.01 -6.29 12.71
N GLU A 149 18.96 -7.08 13.04
CA GLU A 149 19.12 -8.48 13.39
C GLU A 149 19.59 -9.32 12.19
N ILE A 150 19.04 -9.06 10.98
CA ILE A 150 19.50 -9.72 9.75
C ILE A 150 20.97 -9.40 9.48
N LYS A 151 21.39 -8.15 9.67
CA LYS A 151 22.78 -7.72 9.55
C LYS A 151 23.68 -8.39 10.61
N ALA A 152 23.13 -8.69 11.77
CA ALA A 152 23.82 -9.43 12.83
C ALA A 152 23.86 -10.96 12.61
N GLY A 153 23.30 -11.47 11.49
CA GLY A 153 23.37 -12.87 11.08
C GLY A 153 22.07 -13.67 11.26
N LYS A 154 20.95 -13.05 11.63
CA LYS A 154 19.65 -13.72 11.69
C LYS A 154 19.10 -13.92 10.27
N THR A 155 19.00 -15.16 9.82
CA THR A 155 18.56 -15.51 8.47
C THR A 155 17.19 -16.19 8.41
N ILE A 156 16.52 -16.32 9.57
CA ILE A 156 15.21 -16.98 9.68
C ILE A 156 14.17 -16.04 10.28
N ILE A 157 12.95 -16.18 9.82
CA ILE A 157 11.77 -15.58 10.47
C ILE A 157 11.38 -16.51 11.61
N SER A 158 11.26 -15.99 12.82
CA SER A 158 10.87 -16.79 13.99
C SER A 158 9.43 -17.26 13.86
N THR A 159 9.10 -18.42 14.44
CA THR A 159 7.72 -18.91 14.54
C THR A 159 6.84 -17.82 15.17
N PRO A 160 5.64 -17.60 14.63
CA PRO A 160 4.68 -16.65 15.20
C PRO A 160 4.37 -16.95 16.66
N ILE A 161 4.23 -15.91 17.46
CA ILE A 161 3.86 -16.02 18.87
C ILE A 161 2.58 -15.21 19.14
N LYS A 162 1.85 -15.55 20.17
CA LYS A 162 0.75 -14.74 20.67
C LYS A 162 1.32 -13.47 21.30
N LYS A 163 0.81 -12.31 20.91
CA LYS A 163 1.24 -11.02 21.43
C LYS A 163 0.11 -10.01 21.32
N ASP A 164 -0.12 -9.26 22.40
CA ASP A 164 -1.08 -8.18 22.41
C ASP A 164 -0.69 -7.07 21.43
N ILE A 165 -1.70 -6.51 20.77
CA ILE A 165 -1.54 -5.32 19.94
C ILE A 165 -1.33 -4.07 20.81
N PRO A 166 -0.74 -3.00 20.27
CA PRO A 166 -0.65 -1.72 20.96
C PRO A 166 -2.02 -1.21 21.41
N ASP A 167 -2.08 -0.63 22.63
CA ASP A 167 -3.33 -0.18 23.25
C ASP A 167 -4.16 0.77 22.40
N ALA A 168 -3.50 1.60 21.59
CA ALA A 168 -4.17 2.55 20.69
C ALA A 168 -5.08 1.90 19.64
N TYR A 169 -4.92 0.59 19.38
CA TYR A 169 -5.70 -0.13 18.37
C TYR A 169 -6.67 -1.16 18.96
N LYS A 170 -6.73 -1.30 20.31
CA LYS A 170 -7.60 -2.28 20.95
C LYS A 170 -9.07 -2.07 20.60
N ASP A 171 -9.54 -0.82 20.64
CA ASP A 171 -10.93 -0.48 20.30
C ASP A 171 -11.26 -0.81 18.82
N PHE A 172 -10.29 -0.59 17.90
CA PHE A 172 -10.47 -0.91 16.51
C PHE A 172 -10.66 -2.43 16.27
N TYR A 173 -9.99 -3.23 17.07
CA TYR A 173 -10.03 -4.70 16.96
C TYR A 173 -10.90 -5.38 18.00
N GLU A 174 -11.71 -4.68 18.78
CA GLU A 174 -12.54 -5.29 19.83
C GLU A 174 -13.38 -6.46 19.29
N GLU A 175 -14.07 -6.23 18.16
CA GLU A 175 -14.90 -7.23 17.48
C GLU A 175 -14.44 -7.56 16.05
N ASN A 176 -13.29 -7.04 15.61
CA ASN A 176 -12.81 -7.20 14.25
C ASN A 176 -11.66 -8.21 14.16
N THR A 177 -11.68 -9.02 13.11
CA THR A 177 -10.49 -9.65 12.56
C THR A 177 -9.62 -8.61 11.87
N GLY A 178 -8.45 -8.99 11.39
CA GLY A 178 -7.64 -8.13 10.54
C GLY A 178 -6.16 -8.20 10.83
N THR A 179 -5.44 -7.23 10.26
CA THR A 179 -3.99 -7.16 10.36
C THR A 179 -3.53 -5.77 10.75
N LEU A 180 -2.55 -5.72 11.66
CA LEU A 180 -1.83 -4.51 12.05
C LEU A 180 -0.39 -4.67 11.62
N VAL A 181 0.07 -3.80 10.73
CA VAL A 181 1.47 -3.70 10.30
C VAL A 181 2.10 -2.48 10.94
N VAL A 182 3.21 -2.66 11.64
CA VAL A 182 3.96 -1.55 12.25
C VAL A 182 5.34 -1.49 11.60
N LEU A 183 5.63 -0.38 10.97
CA LEU A 183 6.92 -0.03 10.40
C LEU A 183 7.67 0.84 11.41
N SER A 184 8.74 0.32 12.01
CA SER A 184 9.52 1.04 13.02
C SER A 184 10.90 1.40 12.51
N ASN A 185 11.50 2.46 13.08
CA ASN A 185 12.78 2.98 12.63
C ASN A 185 12.71 3.41 11.14
N CYS A 186 11.72 4.24 10.82
CA CYS A 186 11.57 4.82 9.48
C CYS A 186 12.75 5.75 9.19
N ASP A 187 13.56 5.40 8.19
CA ASP A 187 14.79 6.12 7.85
C ASP A 187 14.84 6.58 6.38
N ARG A 188 13.80 6.28 5.59
CA ARG A 188 13.74 6.58 4.15
C ARG A 188 12.38 7.15 3.74
N MET A 189 11.97 8.23 4.42
CA MET A 189 10.62 8.79 4.27
C MET A 189 10.45 9.73 3.07
N ASP A 190 11.52 10.06 2.34
CA ASP A 190 11.44 11.04 1.26
C ASP A 190 12.08 10.59 -0.07
N GLY A 191 12.58 9.36 -0.13
CA GLY A 191 13.21 8.81 -1.34
C GLY A 191 14.41 9.61 -1.90
N THR A 192 14.51 10.89 -1.54
CA THR A 192 15.49 11.85 -2.06
C THR A 192 16.43 12.39 -0.98
N GLY A 193 16.26 12.04 0.29
CA GLY A 193 16.99 12.61 1.43
C GLY A 193 16.49 14.01 1.82
N ARG A 194 15.38 14.50 1.23
CA ARG A 194 14.75 15.76 1.59
C ARG A 194 13.68 15.53 2.66
N ARG A 195 13.73 16.30 3.73
CA ARG A 195 12.70 16.28 4.76
C ARG A 195 11.44 16.97 4.25
N ILE A 196 10.36 16.21 4.16
CA ILE A 196 9.04 16.71 3.77
C ILE A 196 8.32 17.17 5.04
N ASP A 197 7.69 18.34 4.99
CA ASP A 197 6.77 18.81 6.04
C ASP A 197 5.64 17.78 6.24
N SER A 198 5.23 17.54 7.49
CA SER A 198 4.20 16.54 7.80
C SER A 198 2.87 16.82 7.11
N ASN A 199 2.51 18.08 6.86
CA ASN A 199 1.30 18.43 6.12
C ASN A 199 1.44 18.15 4.62
N GLU A 200 2.60 18.46 4.03
CA GLU A 200 2.90 18.13 2.63
C GLU A 200 2.89 16.62 2.44
N PHE A 201 3.53 15.89 3.35
CA PHE A 201 3.55 14.43 3.36
C PHE A 201 2.14 13.84 3.43
N ASN A 202 1.33 14.26 4.41
CA ASN A 202 -0.05 13.79 4.54
C ASN A 202 -0.87 14.11 3.29
N GLY A 203 -0.68 15.30 2.70
CA GLY A 203 -1.37 15.69 1.46
C GLY A 203 -0.96 14.84 0.26
N LEU A 204 0.31 14.45 0.17
CA LEU A 204 0.84 13.59 -0.89
C LEU A 204 0.24 12.17 -0.78
N ILE A 205 0.31 11.58 0.41
CA ILE A 205 -0.21 10.23 0.68
C ILE A 205 -1.74 10.18 0.50
N ALA A 206 -2.48 11.16 1.05
CA ALA A 206 -3.93 11.21 0.89
C ALA A 206 -4.34 11.27 -0.59
N ASN A 207 -3.63 12.04 -1.40
CA ASN A 207 -3.87 12.15 -2.83
C ASN A 207 -3.61 10.83 -3.57
N TYR A 208 -2.47 10.19 -3.26
CA TYR A 208 -2.10 8.90 -3.84
C TYR A 208 -3.17 7.84 -3.50
N LEU A 209 -3.51 7.69 -2.22
CA LEU A 209 -4.50 6.73 -1.76
C LEU A 209 -5.88 7.01 -2.36
N GLY A 210 -6.33 8.26 -2.33
CA GLY A 210 -7.61 8.65 -2.89
C GLY A 210 -7.72 8.37 -4.39
N ARG A 211 -6.61 8.52 -5.14
CA ARG A 211 -6.56 8.24 -6.58
C ARG A 211 -6.45 6.75 -6.88
N THR A 212 -5.54 6.05 -6.20
CA THR A 212 -5.26 4.62 -6.44
C THR A 212 -6.46 3.79 -6.05
N TYR A 213 -7.03 4.04 -4.87
CA TYR A 213 -8.13 3.24 -4.32
C TYR A 213 -9.53 3.84 -4.58
N ARG A 214 -9.65 4.82 -5.50
CA ARG A 214 -10.92 5.53 -5.78
C ARG A 214 -12.11 4.62 -6.01
N LYS A 215 -11.91 3.49 -6.71
CA LYS A 215 -13.00 2.55 -7.00
C LYS A 215 -13.44 1.76 -5.77
N PHE A 216 -12.51 1.42 -4.90
CA PHE A 216 -12.82 0.77 -3.62
C PHE A 216 -13.48 1.76 -2.66
N ILE A 217 -13.01 3.02 -2.61
CA ILE A 217 -13.63 4.09 -1.81
C ILE A 217 -15.06 4.37 -2.31
N GLU A 218 -15.27 4.41 -3.62
CA GLU A 218 -16.59 4.58 -4.24
C GLU A 218 -17.56 3.45 -3.85
N THR A 219 -17.05 2.23 -3.63
CA THR A 219 -17.82 1.06 -3.22
C THR A 219 -17.87 0.84 -1.70
N GLY A 220 -17.36 1.78 -0.90
CA GLY A 220 -17.55 1.80 0.54
C GLY A 220 -16.30 1.55 1.39
N LEU A 221 -15.12 1.33 0.81
CA LEU A 221 -13.86 1.29 1.56
C LEU A 221 -13.61 2.65 2.22
N LYS A 222 -13.29 2.64 3.50
CA LYS A 222 -12.87 3.83 4.25
C LYS A 222 -11.38 3.74 4.54
N ILE A 223 -10.64 4.76 4.17
CA ILE A 223 -9.22 4.90 4.51
C ILE A 223 -9.07 6.15 5.38
N TYR A 224 -8.43 6.00 6.53
CA TYR A 224 -8.10 7.11 7.42
C TYR A 224 -6.60 7.32 7.45
N LEU A 225 -6.19 8.57 7.45
CA LEU A 225 -4.80 9.02 7.55
C LEU A 225 -4.69 9.98 8.74
N ASP A 226 -3.97 9.62 9.80
CA ASP A 226 -3.96 10.38 11.06
C ASP A 226 -5.38 10.78 11.49
N ASN A 227 -6.31 9.81 11.56
CA ASN A 227 -7.74 9.98 11.90
C ASN A 227 -8.55 10.87 10.92
N ARG A 228 -8.01 11.26 9.77
CA ARG A 228 -8.72 12.03 8.75
C ARG A 228 -9.12 11.11 7.60
N ILE A 229 -10.39 11.18 7.21
CA ILE A 229 -10.89 10.40 6.08
C ILE A 229 -10.16 10.79 4.78
N VAL A 230 -9.73 9.81 4.02
CA VAL A 230 -9.20 9.99 2.67
C VAL A 230 -10.37 10.02 1.70
N TYR A 231 -10.56 11.15 1.03
CA TYR A 231 -11.55 11.29 -0.01
C TYR A 231 -11.09 10.70 -1.33
N LEU A 232 -12.00 10.15 -2.12
CA LEU A 232 -11.69 9.70 -3.46
C LEU A 232 -11.17 10.86 -4.32
N HIS A 233 -10.17 10.59 -5.14
CA HIS A 233 -9.66 11.51 -6.14
C HIS A 233 -9.89 10.93 -7.54
N ASP A 234 -10.95 11.38 -8.20
CA ASP A 234 -11.29 10.95 -9.56
C ASP A 234 -10.50 11.79 -10.57
N PRO A 235 -9.64 11.21 -11.40
CA PRO A 235 -8.92 11.93 -12.45
C PRO A 235 -9.84 12.60 -13.48
N LEU A 236 -11.07 12.13 -13.61
CA LEU A 236 -12.09 12.74 -14.45
C LEU A 236 -12.88 13.84 -13.73
N TYR A 237 -12.70 13.99 -12.42
CA TYR A 237 -13.41 14.96 -11.56
C TYR A 237 -14.95 14.87 -11.64
N MET A 238 -15.48 13.70 -11.96
CA MET A 238 -16.93 13.44 -12.10
C MET A 238 -17.53 12.82 -10.84
N ALA A 239 -16.73 12.05 -10.09
CA ALA A 239 -17.18 11.33 -8.89
C ALA A 239 -16.99 12.16 -7.62
N GLY A 240 -17.70 11.80 -6.55
CA GLY A 240 -17.62 12.38 -5.22
C GLY A 240 -18.25 11.48 -4.17
N PRO A 241 -18.27 11.89 -2.90
CA PRO A 241 -17.86 13.22 -2.39
C PRO A 241 -16.35 13.47 -2.45
N THR A 242 -15.97 14.74 -2.61
CA THR A 242 -14.58 15.21 -2.60
C THR A 242 -14.26 15.89 -1.27
N GLN A 243 -12.99 16.19 -1.00
CA GLN A 243 -12.58 16.96 0.17
C GLN A 243 -13.10 18.42 0.19
N PHE A 244 -13.68 18.88 -0.92
CA PHE A 244 -14.23 20.23 -1.08
C PHE A 244 -15.75 20.28 -0.86
N ASP A 245 -16.40 19.12 -0.77
CA ASP A 245 -17.82 19.05 -0.44
C ASP A 245 -18.01 19.40 1.06
N THR A 246 -19.00 20.25 1.34
CA THR A 246 -19.40 20.62 2.71
C THR A 246 -20.85 20.16 2.96
N LYS A 247 -21.35 20.33 4.20
CA LYS A 247 -22.74 20.04 4.51
C LYS A 247 -23.73 20.96 3.75
N GLU A 248 -23.26 22.15 3.39
CA GLU A 248 -24.07 23.22 2.81
C GLU A 248 -23.88 23.36 1.30
N THR A 249 -22.69 23.01 0.79
CA THR A 249 -22.31 23.20 -0.60
C THR A 249 -21.67 21.94 -1.16
N GLN A 250 -22.12 21.55 -2.34
CA GLN A 250 -21.46 20.51 -3.12
C GLN A 250 -20.42 21.12 -4.05
N ASP A 251 -19.25 20.52 -4.10
CA ASP A 251 -18.21 20.92 -5.03
C ASP A 251 -18.71 20.72 -6.49
N PRO A 252 -18.54 21.68 -7.38
CA PRO A 252 -18.83 21.50 -8.79
C PRO A 252 -18.09 20.28 -9.34
N LYS A 253 -18.71 19.56 -10.28
CA LYS A 253 -18.12 18.35 -10.87
C LYS A 253 -18.02 18.51 -12.39
N ALA A 254 -17.00 17.85 -12.94
CA ALA A 254 -16.85 17.73 -14.38
C ALA A 254 -18.01 16.93 -14.97
N GLN A 255 -18.32 17.20 -16.22
CA GLN A 255 -19.36 16.50 -16.98
C GLN A 255 -18.70 15.53 -17.95
N LEU A 256 -19.34 14.40 -18.20
CA LEU A 256 -18.91 13.49 -19.26
C LEU A 256 -18.99 14.20 -20.60
N TYR A 257 -17.86 14.36 -21.27
CA TYR A 257 -17.80 14.92 -22.62
C TYR A 257 -18.01 13.86 -23.68
N SER A 258 -17.33 12.73 -23.57
CA SER A 258 -17.41 11.63 -24.53
C SER A 258 -16.97 10.32 -23.89
N GLU A 259 -17.55 9.22 -24.36
CA GLU A 259 -17.14 7.86 -24.02
C GLU A 259 -17.04 7.03 -25.30
N TYR A 260 -15.93 6.31 -25.43
CA TYR A 260 -15.67 5.37 -26.50
C TYR A 260 -15.46 3.98 -25.90
N ALA A 261 -15.99 2.97 -26.57
CA ALA A 261 -15.75 1.58 -26.23
C ALA A 261 -15.42 0.79 -27.49
N PHE A 262 -14.38 -0.01 -27.44
CA PHE A 262 -14.00 -0.91 -28.53
C PHE A 262 -13.39 -2.18 -28.01
N ASP A 263 -13.60 -3.26 -28.74
CA ASP A 263 -13.08 -4.57 -28.40
C ASP A 263 -11.66 -4.73 -28.93
N TRP A 264 -10.80 -5.31 -28.10
CA TRP A 264 -9.43 -5.61 -28.40
C TRP A 264 -9.17 -7.11 -28.26
N ASP A 265 -8.57 -7.74 -29.25
CA ASP A 265 -8.22 -9.15 -29.18
C ASP A 265 -7.08 -9.38 -28.18
N ILE A 266 -7.27 -10.33 -27.26
CA ILE A 266 -6.27 -10.60 -26.22
C ILE A 266 -5.11 -11.39 -26.83
N PRO A 267 -3.87 -10.85 -26.83
CA PRO A 267 -2.71 -11.58 -27.34
C PRO A 267 -2.53 -12.95 -26.66
N GLY A 268 -2.36 -14.00 -27.47
CA GLY A 268 -2.17 -15.35 -26.97
C GLY A 268 -3.44 -16.08 -26.53
N ARG A 269 -4.64 -15.47 -26.71
CA ARG A 269 -5.94 -16.07 -26.41
C ARG A 269 -6.90 -15.94 -27.60
N PRO A 270 -6.78 -16.79 -28.63
CA PRO A 270 -7.61 -16.70 -29.83
C PRO A 270 -9.11 -16.76 -29.50
N GLY A 271 -9.86 -15.77 -30.00
CA GLY A 271 -11.30 -15.68 -29.79
C GLY A 271 -11.73 -14.99 -28.50
N GLU A 272 -10.82 -14.67 -27.57
CA GLU A 272 -11.12 -13.86 -26.40
C GLU A 272 -10.86 -12.38 -26.68
N LYS A 273 -11.80 -11.53 -26.24
CA LYS A 273 -11.71 -10.07 -26.39
C LYS A 273 -11.78 -9.37 -25.04
N ALA A 274 -11.06 -8.28 -24.93
CA ALA A 274 -11.18 -7.31 -23.82
C ALA A 274 -11.82 -6.03 -24.37
N THR A 275 -12.72 -5.41 -23.61
CA THR A 275 -13.28 -4.11 -23.98
C THR A 275 -12.44 -2.99 -23.38
N ILE A 276 -11.91 -2.13 -24.24
CA ILE A 276 -11.22 -0.90 -23.84
C ILE A 276 -12.24 0.24 -23.85
N ARG A 277 -12.35 0.96 -22.74
CA ARG A 277 -13.24 2.13 -22.60
C ARG A 277 -12.40 3.37 -22.35
N ILE A 278 -12.63 4.41 -23.13
CA ILE A 278 -11.99 5.72 -22.98
C ILE A 278 -13.07 6.71 -22.60
N LYS A 279 -12.89 7.41 -21.49
CA LYS A 279 -13.78 8.48 -21.03
C LYS A 279 -13.04 9.80 -21.02
N LEU A 280 -13.70 10.83 -21.52
CA LEU A 280 -13.24 12.21 -21.49
C LEU A 280 -14.25 13.03 -20.70
N SER A 281 -13.77 13.91 -19.83
CA SER A 281 -14.60 14.83 -19.06
C SER A 281 -14.31 16.29 -19.41
N LEU A 282 -15.30 17.12 -19.25
CA LEU A 282 -15.21 18.55 -19.40
C LEU A 282 -15.26 19.21 -18.03
N LEU A 283 -14.16 19.89 -17.66
CA LEU A 283 -14.05 20.58 -16.38
C LEU A 283 -15.03 21.76 -16.29
N PRO A 284 -15.55 22.10 -15.10
CA PRO A 284 -16.33 23.32 -14.85
C PRO A 284 -15.59 24.57 -15.33
N LEU A 285 -16.35 25.58 -15.80
CA LEU A 285 -15.77 26.82 -16.33
C LEU A 285 -14.92 27.56 -15.28
N GLU A 286 -15.37 27.55 -14.05
CA GLU A 286 -14.71 28.19 -12.91
C GLU A 286 -13.35 27.57 -12.54
N TRP A 287 -13.04 26.38 -13.03
CA TRP A 287 -11.75 25.72 -12.82
C TRP A 287 -10.78 25.90 -14.00
N ARG A 288 -11.26 26.46 -15.10
CA ARG A 288 -10.42 26.67 -16.28
C ARG A 288 -9.57 27.89 -16.12
N ALA A 289 -8.31 27.83 -16.56
CA ALA A 289 -7.46 28.98 -16.63
C ALA A 289 -8.00 29.98 -17.68
N ASN A 290 -8.08 31.23 -17.32
CA ASN A 290 -8.29 32.29 -18.30
C ASN A 290 -7.00 32.51 -19.09
N ILE A 291 -7.11 32.74 -20.39
CA ILE A 291 -5.95 33.04 -21.23
C ILE A 291 -5.29 34.34 -20.73
N GLY A 292 -4.06 34.21 -20.23
CA GLY A 292 -3.27 35.36 -19.73
C GLY A 292 -3.19 35.50 -18.20
N ASP A 293 -3.95 34.75 -17.40
CA ASP A 293 -4.07 34.94 -15.93
C ASP A 293 -3.18 34.02 -15.08
N GLY A 294 -2.10 33.47 -15.59
CA GLY A 294 -1.11 32.73 -14.77
C GLY A 294 -1.61 31.52 -13.97
N GLY A 295 -2.82 31.04 -14.25
CA GLY A 295 -3.43 29.85 -13.64
C GLY A 295 -4.63 30.16 -12.73
N ASN A 296 -5.49 29.18 -12.55
CA ASN A 296 -6.70 29.26 -11.73
C ASN A 296 -6.45 28.64 -10.35
N ASN A 297 -6.75 29.36 -9.27
CA ASN A 297 -6.58 28.89 -7.91
C ASN A 297 -7.41 27.62 -7.61
N GLU A 298 -8.61 27.51 -8.20
CA GLU A 298 -9.48 26.34 -8.03
C GLU A 298 -8.89 25.10 -8.74
N ALA A 299 -8.25 25.30 -9.90
CA ALA A 299 -7.50 24.24 -10.59
C ALA A 299 -6.28 23.77 -9.77
N LYS A 300 -5.54 24.71 -9.17
CA LYS A 300 -4.38 24.40 -8.30
C LYS A 300 -4.79 23.64 -7.04
N LYS A 301 -5.86 24.06 -6.36
CA LYS A 301 -6.39 23.35 -5.18
C LYS A 301 -6.74 21.89 -5.51
N ARG A 302 -7.26 21.63 -6.68
CA ARG A 302 -7.66 20.30 -7.15
C ARG A 302 -6.54 19.53 -7.82
N LYS A 303 -5.34 20.14 -7.90
CA LYS A 303 -4.14 19.54 -8.54
C LYS A 303 -4.41 19.09 -9.98
N ILE A 304 -5.21 19.85 -10.73
CA ILE A 304 -5.58 19.52 -12.12
C ILE A 304 -4.34 19.44 -12.99
N ASP A 305 -3.42 20.37 -12.84
CA ASP A 305 -2.11 20.41 -13.51
C ASP A 305 -1.23 19.18 -13.23
N GLN A 306 -1.35 18.61 -12.02
CA GLN A 306 -0.61 17.41 -11.63
C GLN A 306 -1.28 16.11 -12.07
N ASN A 307 -2.52 16.18 -12.54
CA ASN A 307 -3.32 15.03 -12.97
C ASN A 307 -3.52 14.97 -14.49
N GLU A 308 -2.82 15.82 -15.25
CA GLU A 308 -2.83 15.75 -16.71
C GLU A 308 -2.27 14.41 -17.19
N GLY A 309 -2.91 13.83 -18.22
CA GLY A 309 -2.48 12.59 -18.83
C GLY A 309 -3.57 11.51 -18.86
N VAL A 310 -3.14 10.26 -19.07
CA VAL A 310 -4.03 9.09 -19.17
C VAL A 310 -4.04 8.35 -17.84
N SER A 311 -5.21 8.17 -17.24
CA SER A 311 -5.40 7.32 -16.06
C SER A 311 -5.91 5.95 -16.49
N ILE A 312 -5.12 4.91 -16.24
CA ILE A 312 -5.46 3.53 -16.59
C ILE A 312 -6.05 2.83 -15.35
N LEU A 313 -7.20 2.17 -15.55
CA LEU A 313 -7.81 1.23 -14.59
C LEU A 313 -7.70 -0.18 -15.17
N ARG A 314 -7.28 -1.11 -14.35
CA ARG A 314 -7.27 -2.56 -14.65
C ARG A 314 -8.53 -3.23 -14.13
#